data_6f05b1486c4b2171c7258566f1da5eed
#
_entry.id   6f05b1486c4b2171c7258566f1da5eed
#
_cell.length_a   1.000
_cell.length_b   1.000
_cell.length_c   1.000
_cell.angle_alpha   90.00
_cell.angle_beta   90.00
_cell.angle_gamma   90.00
#
_symmetry.space_group_name_H-M   'P 1'
#
loop_
_entity.id
_entity.type
_entity.pdbx_description
1 polymer ?
#
loop_
_entity_poly.entity_id
_entity_poly.type
_entity_poly.pdbx_seq_one_letter_code
_entity_poly.pdbx_strand_id
1 'polypeptide(L)'
;MKKVVLPISKESFSNFSDFIDDVTSRNESGSIIGLSQREQIYRVNQFINQDSRLKKINIKVIDLNNYLLEDSEDFNLPDLRKNQKNVYLIINSDCLLEEKQSFLSFFNKLTKENPSLSLIFFFRRNITYPWTLEKISSYHYLFQNIYFYPAYNENDQKQFLLYLENKFKIVIPKKIKNLVCKECGGNLWFIKEAVRYLAKTNDVKGIFDHQEMNFRLKVVHDELEDREKDVAEKIVNGDQFFTDEEIAVVDYFKKMNFTFPILNKFIIKQTAKETSIAINKNNRITINSIIVDLYFSKKERAALRHFLSQKIEIVSREEIAKSIWGENNSYTDWALDQFIKRLRDKLKKLGLKVDLIKTVKNKGFFFNK
;
A
#
# COMPACT_ATOMS: atom_id res chain seq x y z
N MET A 1 -13.40 39.98 -8.31
CA MET A 1 -12.48 38.88 -7.97
C MET A 1 -13.24 37.57 -8.01
N LYS A 2 -12.88 36.61 -8.88
CA LYS A 2 -13.46 35.27 -8.86
C LYS A 2 -13.04 34.61 -7.56
N LYS A 3 -14.01 34.21 -6.71
CA LYS A 3 -13.77 33.41 -5.51
C LYS A 3 -13.01 32.15 -5.93
N VAL A 4 -11.75 32.00 -5.49
CA VAL A 4 -10.98 30.78 -5.68
C VAL A 4 -11.69 29.71 -4.86
N VAL A 5 -12.37 28.80 -5.53
CA VAL A 5 -13.00 27.64 -4.87
C VAL A 5 -11.88 26.69 -4.47
N LEU A 6 -11.67 26.53 -3.17
CA LEU A 6 -10.74 25.55 -2.65
C LEU A 6 -11.24 24.14 -3.02
N PRO A 7 -10.35 23.24 -3.43
CA PRO A 7 -10.76 21.89 -3.86
C PRO A 7 -11.26 21.00 -2.71
N ILE A 8 -11.06 21.39 -1.45
CA ILE A 8 -11.53 20.67 -0.26
C ILE A 8 -12.09 21.65 0.77
N SER A 9 -12.86 21.13 1.74
CA SER A 9 -13.47 21.93 2.79
C SER A 9 -12.42 22.60 3.69
N LYS A 10 -12.79 23.74 4.28
CA LYS A 10 -11.94 24.40 5.27
C LYS A 10 -11.80 23.57 6.54
N GLU A 11 -12.83 22.81 6.88
CA GLU A 11 -12.89 21.97 8.08
C GLU A 11 -11.80 20.88 8.07
N SER A 12 -11.69 20.12 6.97
CA SER A 12 -10.65 19.09 6.83
C SER A 12 -9.23 19.66 6.88
N PHE A 13 -9.09 20.93 6.48
CA PHE A 13 -7.81 21.61 6.56
C PHE A 13 -7.55 22.16 7.97
N SER A 14 -8.59 22.57 8.74
CA SER A 14 -8.40 23.12 10.07
C SER A 14 -7.76 22.11 11.03
N ASN A 15 -8.21 20.87 11.06
CA ASN A 15 -7.65 19.82 11.94
C ASN A 15 -6.15 19.61 11.71
N PHE A 16 -5.72 19.64 10.45
CA PHE A 16 -4.30 19.57 10.10
C PHE A 16 -3.53 20.78 10.61
N SER A 17 -4.07 21.99 10.41
CA SER A 17 -3.46 23.22 10.88
C SER A 17 -3.45 23.30 12.42
N ASP A 18 -4.52 22.86 13.07
CA ASP A 18 -4.65 22.84 14.52
C ASP A 18 -3.63 21.89 15.15
N PHE A 19 -3.37 20.74 14.55
CA PHE A 19 -2.31 19.83 15.00
C PHE A 19 -0.93 20.50 14.96
N ILE A 20 -0.59 21.15 13.85
CA ILE A 20 0.71 21.84 13.71
C ILE A 20 0.82 22.99 14.73
N ASP A 21 -0.24 23.79 14.88
CA ASP A 21 -0.27 24.89 15.83
C ASP A 21 -0.13 24.41 17.29
N ASP A 22 -0.83 23.35 17.65
CA ASP A 22 -0.79 22.75 18.98
C ASP A 22 0.62 22.23 19.33
N VAL A 23 1.23 21.42 18.46
CA VAL A 23 2.59 20.90 18.67
C VAL A 23 3.61 22.05 18.74
N THR A 24 3.50 23.02 17.85
CA THR A 24 4.39 24.20 17.81
C THR A 24 4.20 25.08 19.06
N SER A 25 2.96 25.22 19.55
CA SER A 25 2.70 26.04 20.74
C SER A 25 3.41 25.53 21.99
N ARG A 26 3.58 24.19 22.08
CA ARG A 26 4.31 23.52 23.17
C ARG A 26 5.81 23.39 22.92
N ASN A 27 6.34 23.86 21.79
CA ASN A 27 7.72 23.66 21.34
C ASN A 27 8.09 22.17 21.27
N GLU A 28 7.17 21.33 20.85
CA GLU A 28 7.35 19.91 20.68
C GLU A 28 7.56 19.56 19.19
N SER A 29 7.93 18.31 18.93
CA SER A 29 8.01 17.75 17.59
C SER A 29 6.90 16.71 17.38
N GLY A 30 6.57 16.43 16.13
CA GLY A 30 5.50 15.49 15.81
C GLY A 30 5.56 14.93 14.39
N SER A 31 4.61 14.06 14.11
CA SER A 31 4.53 13.33 12.85
C SER A 31 3.14 13.38 12.26
N ILE A 32 3.07 13.52 10.95
CA ILE A 32 1.85 13.42 10.15
C ILE A 32 1.98 12.19 9.26
N ILE A 33 1.04 11.25 9.39
CA ILE A 33 1.07 9.95 8.74
C ILE A 33 -0.05 9.83 7.70
N GLY A 34 0.21 9.18 6.57
CA GLY A 34 -0.78 8.76 5.59
C GLY A 34 -0.94 9.66 4.37
N LEU A 35 -0.13 10.71 4.24
CA LEU A 35 -0.09 11.51 3.02
C LEU A 35 0.93 10.95 2.04
N SER A 36 0.51 10.72 0.79
CA SER A 36 1.44 10.42 -0.31
C SER A 36 2.42 11.59 -0.53
N GLN A 37 3.57 11.35 -1.12
CA GLN A 37 4.58 12.38 -1.36
C GLN A 37 4.02 13.64 -2.05
N ARG A 38 3.13 13.46 -3.03
CA ARG A 38 2.51 14.60 -3.74
C ARG A 38 1.52 15.36 -2.88
N GLU A 39 0.80 14.66 -2.01
CA GLU A 39 -0.15 15.28 -1.07
C GLU A 39 0.58 16.05 0.01
N GLN A 40 1.72 15.56 0.50
CA GLN A 40 2.57 16.27 1.46
C GLN A 40 2.92 17.65 0.94
N ILE A 41 3.50 17.76 -0.25
CA ILE A 41 3.88 19.03 -0.88
C ILE A 41 2.66 19.94 -1.05
N TYR A 42 1.54 19.38 -1.51
CA TYR A 42 0.32 20.16 -1.72
C TYR A 42 -0.24 20.71 -0.40
N ARG A 43 -0.31 19.90 0.67
CA ARG A 43 -0.82 20.29 1.98
C ARG A 43 0.07 21.31 2.67
N VAL A 44 1.36 21.10 2.63
CA VAL A 44 2.35 22.04 3.17
C VAL A 44 2.23 23.41 2.49
N ASN A 45 2.16 23.46 1.17
CA ASN A 45 1.98 24.70 0.44
C ASN A 45 0.61 25.36 0.74
N GLN A 46 -0.46 24.58 0.88
CA GLN A 46 -1.77 25.10 1.26
C GLN A 46 -1.74 25.69 2.66
N PHE A 47 -1.11 25.01 3.62
CA PHE A 47 -0.94 25.48 4.99
C PHE A 47 -0.20 26.82 5.01
N ILE A 48 0.99 26.89 4.42
CA ILE A 48 1.82 28.10 4.39
C ILE A 48 1.07 29.30 3.78
N ASN A 49 0.28 29.07 2.71
CA ASN A 49 -0.37 30.17 1.99
C ASN A 49 -1.72 30.60 2.57
N GLN A 50 -2.35 29.79 3.41
CA GLN A 50 -3.74 30.03 3.82
C GLN A 50 -3.95 30.22 5.33
N ASP A 51 -3.01 29.77 6.16
CA ASP A 51 -3.16 29.92 7.61
C ASP A 51 -2.61 31.26 8.10
N SER A 52 -3.51 32.09 8.59
CA SER A 52 -3.16 33.43 9.12
C SER A 52 -2.35 33.38 10.41
N ARG A 53 -2.37 32.26 11.15
CA ARG A 53 -1.61 32.03 12.40
C ARG A 53 -0.11 32.03 12.16
N LEU A 54 0.30 31.68 10.93
CA LEU A 54 1.70 31.52 10.55
C LEU A 54 2.49 32.84 10.43
N LYS A 55 1.83 33.98 10.42
CA LYS A 55 2.51 35.28 10.28
C LYS A 55 3.53 35.58 11.38
N LYS A 56 3.40 34.88 12.53
CA LYS A 56 4.29 35.01 13.70
C LYS A 56 5.32 33.89 13.83
N ILE A 57 5.29 32.89 12.95
CA ILE A 57 6.11 31.69 13.02
C ILE A 57 7.05 31.68 11.80
N ASN A 58 8.31 31.35 12.02
CA ASN A 58 9.26 31.13 10.94
C ASN A 58 9.14 29.69 10.45
N ILE A 59 8.45 29.48 9.33
CA ILE A 59 8.25 28.14 8.75
C ILE A 59 9.22 27.92 7.61
N LYS A 60 9.83 26.75 7.62
CA LYS A 60 10.69 26.26 6.55
C LYS A 60 10.27 24.85 6.14
N VAL A 61 10.35 24.57 4.85
CA VAL A 61 10.09 23.24 4.30
C VAL A 61 11.42 22.61 3.93
N ILE A 62 11.61 21.38 4.40
CA ILE A 62 12.78 20.56 4.12
C ILE A 62 12.29 19.32 3.38
N ASP A 63 12.73 19.13 2.16
CA ASP A 63 12.45 17.91 1.38
C ASP A 63 13.66 17.00 1.45
N LEU A 64 13.55 15.88 2.17
CA LEU A 64 14.65 14.95 2.37
C LEU A 64 15.11 14.22 1.09
N ASN A 65 14.31 14.25 0.04
CA ASN A 65 14.74 13.72 -1.26
C ASN A 65 15.81 14.59 -1.94
N ASN A 66 15.90 15.86 -1.56
CA ASN A 66 16.88 16.80 -2.14
C ASN A 66 18.28 16.68 -1.53
N TYR A 67 18.43 15.85 -0.49
CA TYR A 67 19.71 15.68 0.21
C TYR A 67 20.30 14.31 -0.10
N LEU A 68 21.55 14.30 -0.55
CA LEU A 68 22.28 13.06 -0.83
C LEU A 68 22.60 12.30 0.46
N LEU A 69 22.73 10.99 0.36
CA LEU A 69 22.79 10.04 1.49
C LEU A 69 24.05 10.17 2.38
N GLU A 70 25.09 10.85 1.93
CA GLU A 70 26.44 10.66 2.49
C GLU A 70 26.89 11.71 3.50
N ASP A 71 26.28 12.92 3.54
CA ASP A 71 26.82 14.01 4.36
C ASP A 71 25.76 14.71 5.22
N SER A 72 25.61 14.23 6.45
CA SER A 72 24.91 15.00 7.50
C SER A 72 25.67 16.28 7.89
N GLU A 73 26.95 16.39 7.53
CA GLU A 73 27.81 17.56 7.82
C GLU A 73 27.56 18.72 6.87
N ASP A 74 27.14 18.46 5.63
CA ASP A 74 26.82 19.49 4.63
C ASP A 74 25.34 19.92 4.61
N PHE A 75 24.57 19.50 5.63
CA PHE A 75 23.16 19.84 5.73
C PHE A 75 22.97 21.32 6.08
N ASN A 76 22.95 22.17 5.06
CA ASN A 76 22.66 23.59 5.19
C ASN A 76 21.20 23.82 5.55
N LEU A 77 20.95 23.90 6.86
CA LEU A 77 19.62 24.25 7.35
C LEU A 77 19.30 25.72 7.06
N PRO A 78 18.05 25.99 6.72
CA PRO A 78 17.58 27.38 6.66
C PRO A 78 17.76 28.08 8.02
N ASP A 79 18.15 29.36 8.01
CA ASP A 79 18.41 30.12 9.21
C ASP A 79 17.25 30.12 10.20
N LEU A 80 17.57 29.79 11.46
CA LEU A 80 16.68 29.95 12.59
C LEU A 80 16.61 31.45 12.94
N ARG A 81 15.40 31.96 13.06
CA ARG A 81 15.20 33.33 13.49
C ARG A 81 15.25 33.42 15.02
N LYS A 82 16.14 34.27 15.54
CA LYS A 82 16.19 34.59 16.97
C LYS A 82 14.87 35.26 17.38
N ASN A 83 14.38 34.94 18.55
CA ASN A 83 13.14 35.48 19.16
C ASN A 83 11.82 35.18 18.40
N GLN A 84 11.82 34.18 17.54
CA GLN A 84 10.60 33.67 16.92
C GLN A 84 10.50 32.16 17.12
N LYS A 85 9.26 31.64 17.11
CA LYS A 85 9.04 30.20 16.98
C LYS A 85 9.48 29.76 15.59
N ASN A 86 10.26 28.71 15.53
CA ASN A 86 10.75 28.12 14.30
C ASN A 86 10.08 26.76 14.08
N VAL A 87 9.60 26.50 12.89
CA VAL A 87 8.98 25.23 12.51
C VAL A 87 9.60 24.72 11.22
N TYR A 88 10.13 23.52 11.27
CA TYR A 88 10.57 22.80 10.07
C TYR A 88 9.52 21.74 9.71
N LEU A 89 8.96 21.86 8.52
CA LEU A 89 8.07 20.88 7.92
C LEU A 89 8.92 19.95 7.03
N ILE A 90 9.16 18.75 7.51
CA ILE A 90 10.11 17.80 6.91
C ILE A 90 9.31 16.79 6.10
N ILE A 91 9.31 16.95 4.78
CA ILE A 91 8.60 16.06 3.86
C ILE A 91 9.48 14.93 3.36
N ASN A 92 8.85 13.84 2.90
CA ASN A 92 9.50 12.61 2.46
C ASN A 92 10.33 11.93 3.55
N SER A 93 9.80 11.93 4.79
CA SER A 93 10.52 11.43 5.97
C SER A 93 10.65 9.90 6.03
N ASP A 94 9.99 9.14 5.13
CA ASP A 94 10.11 7.67 5.10
C ASP A 94 11.57 7.19 4.96
N CYS A 95 12.43 7.95 4.30
CA CYS A 95 13.85 7.62 4.16
C CYS A 95 14.61 7.59 5.51
N LEU A 96 14.10 8.27 6.54
CA LEU A 96 14.68 8.21 7.89
C LEU A 96 14.54 6.84 8.55
N LEU A 97 13.62 6.02 8.08
CA LEU A 97 13.37 4.68 8.63
C LEU A 97 14.34 3.63 8.11
N GLU A 98 15.08 3.92 7.03
CA GLU A 98 15.95 2.96 6.33
C GLU A 98 17.32 3.55 6.03
N GLU A 99 17.39 4.42 5.03
CA GLU A 99 18.66 4.85 4.42
C GLU A 99 19.32 6.02 5.14
N LYS A 100 18.54 6.87 5.80
CA LYS A 100 18.98 8.16 6.36
C LYS A 100 18.87 8.24 7.88
N GLN A 101 19.10 7.14 8.59
CA GLN A 101 19.01 7.13 10.05
C GLN A 101 20.01 8.09 10.74
N SER A 102 21.16 8.38 10.12
CA SER A 102 22.11 9.38 10.61
C SER A 102 21.49 10.78 10.81
N PHE A 103 20.51 11.13 9.99
CA PHE A 103 19.76 12.38 10.14
C PHE A 103 18.90 12.44 11.43
N LEU A 104 18.51 11.31 12.00
CA LEU A 104 17.79 11.29 13.27
C LEU A 104 18.67 11.83 14.40
N SER A 105 19.95 11.47 14.41
CA SER A 105 20.93 12.02 15.36
C SER A 105 21.10 13.52 15.18
N PHE A 106 21.19 13.96 13.94
CA PHE A 106 21.28 15.38 13.58
C PHE A 106 20.04 16.17 14.05
N PHE A 107 18.83 15.72 13.74
CA PHE A 107 17.59 16.38 14.18
C PHE A 107 17.45 16.39 15.71
N ASN A 108 17.88 15.31 16.37
CA ASN A 108 17.93 15.23 17.82
C ASN A 108 18.85 16.31 18.42
N LYS A 109 20.07 16.45 17.89
CA LYS A 109 20.99 17.48 18.33
C LYS A 109 20.43 18.87 18.11
N LEU A 110 19.87 19.09 16.93
CA LEU A 110 19.29 20.37 16.52
C LEU A 110 18.16 20.84 17.48
N THR A 111 17.24 19.96 17.85
CA THR A 111 16.16 20.31 18.78
C THR A 111 16.66 20.58 20.19
N LYS A 112 17.71 19.88 20.66
CA LYS A 112 18.33 20.12 21.96
C LYS A 112 19.03 21.46 22.03
N GLU A 113 19.71 21.85 20.95
CA GLU A 113 20.39 23.13 20.84
C GLU A 113 19.44 24.31 20.61
N ASN A 114 18.23 24.05 20.12
CA ASN A 114 17.22 25.06 19.77
C ASN A 114 15.86 24.75 20.37
N PRO A 115 15.61 25.04 21.66
CA PRO A 115 14.36 24.70 22.35
C PRO A 115 13.10 25.36 21.77
N SER A 116 13.22 26.40 20.94
CA SER A 116 12.11 27.06 20.24
C SER A 116 11.82 26.49 18.86
N LEU A 117 12.51 25.40 18.49
CA LEU A 117 12.33 24.73 17.20
C LEU A 117 11.41 23.53 17.36
N SER A 118 10.38 23.49 16.53
CA SER A 118 9.52 22.30 16.34
C SER A 118 9.79 21.65 15.00
N LEU A 119 9.88 20.33 15.00
CA LEU A 119 10.03 19.51 13.79
C LEU A 119 8.73 18.76 13.53
N ILE A 120 8.17 18.91 12.35
CA ILE A 120 6.97 18.17 11.92
C ILE A 120 7.34 17.28 10.73
N PHE A 121 7.40 15.98 10.97
CA PHE A 121 7.78 14.97 9.99
C PHE A 121 6.56 14.46 9.23
N PHE A 122 6.68 14.33 7.94
CA PHE A 122 5.62 13.77 7.10
C PHE A 122 6.01 12.39 6.60
N PHE A 123 5.29 11.40 7.08
CA PHE A 123 5.47 10.01 6.69
C PHE A 123 4.28 9.54 5.84
N ARG A 124 4.56 8.76 4.83
CA ARG A 124 3.58 7.96 4.12
C ARG A 124 3.30 6.68 4.90
N ARG A 125 4.37 6.02 5.38
CA ARG A 125 4.31 4.79 6.16
C ARG A 125 3.81 5.03 7.58
N ASN A 126 3.20 4.01 8.16
CA ASN A 126 2.78 4.07 9.55
C ASN A 126 3.96 3.82 10.50
N ILE A 127 4.43 4.87 11.14
CA ILE A 127 5.54 4.78 12.10
C ILE A 127 5.12 4.19 13.45
N THR A 128 3.82 3.97 13.71
CA THR A 128 3.34 3.40 14.98
C THR A 128 3.36 1.88 15.01
N TYR A 129 3.71 1.22 13.93
CA TYR A 129 3.90 -0.22 13.94
C TYR A 129 5.02 -0.64 14.90
N PRO A 130 4.86 -1.72 15.68
CA PRO A 130 5.89 -2.17 16.63
C PRO A 130 7.29 -2.30 16.00
N TRP A 131 7.37 -2.90 14.82
CA TRP A 131 8.65 -3.07 14.10
C TRP A 131 9.24 -1.77 13.55
N THR A 132 8.44 -0.72 13.37
CA THR A 132 8.93 0.61 12.97
C THR A 132 9.35 1.40 14.21
N LEU A 133 8.57 1.35 15.29
CA LEU A 133 8.91 1.98 16.57
C LEU A 133 10.23 1.46 17.12
N GLU A 134 10.52 0.17 16.98
CA GLU A 134 11.81 -0.41 17.38
C GLU A 134 12.99 0.29 16.71
N LYS A 135 12.89 0.56 15.38
CA LYS A 135 13.94 1.23 14.61
C LYS A 135 14.22 2.67 15.04
N ILE A 136 13.19 3.37 15.52
CA ILE A 136 13.27 4.79 15.92
C ILE A 136 13.24 5.01 17.42
N SER A 137 13.33 3.93 18.23
CA SER A 137 13.15 3.94 19.67
C SER A 137 14.04 4.96 20.39
N SER A 138 15.30 5.12 19.96
CA SER A 138 16.25 6.09 20.55
C SER A 138 15.88 7.55 20.28
N TYR A 139 14.96 7.80 19.36
CA TYR A 139 14.54 9.13 18.90
C TYR A 139 13.04 9.35 19.02
N HIS A 140 12.32 8.53 19.80
CA HIS A 140 10.87 8.52 19.90
C HIS A 140 10.25 9.89 20.21
N TYR A 141 10.94 10.72 20.98
CA TYR A 141 10.46 12.06 21.36
C TYR A 141 10.37 13.03 20.16
N LEU A 142 11.10 12.78 19.07
CA LEU A 142 10.91 13.52 17.81
C LEU A 142 9.56 13.24 17.16
N PHE A 143 8.94 12.11 17.48
CA PHE A 143 7.74 11.59 16.83
C PHE A 143 6.56 11.39 17.80
N GLN A 144 6.64 11.88 19.03
CA GLN A 144 5.67 11.59 20.10
C GLN A 144 4.26 12.11 19.83
N ASN A 145 4.12 13.21 19.11
CA ASN A 145 2.84 13.76 18.70
C ASN A 145 2.50 13.22 17.30
N ILE A 146 1.42 12.44 17.18
CA ILE A 146 1.09 11.75 15.94
C ILE A 146 -0.28 12.17 15.45
N TYR A 147 -0.33 12.64 14.21
CA TYR A 147 -1.55 12.93 13.49
C TYR A 147 -1.69 12.00 12.28
N PHE A 148 -2.74 11.19 12.29
CA PHE A 148 -3.11 10.41 11.11
C PHE A 148 -3.96 11.27 10.20
N TYR A 149 -3.48 11.55 9.00
CA TYR A 149 -4.24 12.33 8.04
C TYR A 149 -5.38 11.47 7.48
N PRO A 150 -6.65 11.76 7.82
CA PRO A 150 -7.75 10.89 7.47
C PRO A 150 -8.07 10.94 5.98
N ALA A 151 -8.72 9.89 5.48
CA ALA A 151 -9.35 9.94 4.17
C ALA A 151 -10.40 11.06 4.10
N TYR A 152 -10.57 11.63 2.92
CA TYR A 152 -11.50 12.75 2.73
C TYR A 152 -12.95 12.31 2.91
N ASN A 153 -13.69 13.08 3.72
CA ASN A 153 -15.10 12.84 4.00
C ASN A 153 -15.99 13.14 2.78
N GLU A 154 -17.28 12.83 2.88
CA GLU A 154 -18.23 13.06 1.79
C GLU A 154 -18.34 14.52 1.35
N ASN A 155 -18.22 15.47 2.28
CA ASN A 155 -18.30 16.88 1.95
C ASN A 155 -17.09 17.33 1.14
N ASP A 156 -15.90 16.87 1.51
CA ASP A 156 -14.67 17.11 0.74
C ASP A 156 -14.76 16.52 -0.66
N GLN A 157 -15.24 15.29 -0.77
CA GLN A 157 -15.38 14.60 -2.04
C GLN A 157 -16.39 15.33 -2.96
N LYS A 158 -17.54 15.74 -2.42
CA LYS A 158 -18.55 16.52 -3.16
C LYS A 158 -18.00 17.87 -3.63
N GLN A 159 -17.28 18.57 -2.76
CA GLN A 159 -16.66 19.85 -3.09
C GLN A 159 -15.57 19.66 -4.17
N PHE A 160 -14.76 18.61 -4.05
CA PHE A 160 -13.74 18.29 -5.03
C PHE A 160 -14.32 17.92 -6.39
N LEU A 161 -15.42 17.17 -6.43
CA LEU A 161 -16.14 16.88 -7.67
C LEU A 161 -16.66 18.16 -8.34
N LEU A 162 -17.26 19.08 -7.60
CA LEU A 162 -17.69 20.38 -8.13
C LEU A 162 -16.51 21.19 -8.68
N TYR A 163 -15.37 21.19 -7.98
CA TYR A 163 -14.16 21.81 -8.47
C TYR A 163 -13.71 21.19 -9.81
N LEU A 164 -13.75 19.85 -9.92
CA LEU A 164 -13.34 19.15 -11.14
C LEU A 164 -14.32 19.35 -12.29
N GLU A 165 -15.63 19.39 -12.03
CA GLU A 165 -16.64 19.71 -13.04
C GLU A 165 -16.37 21.09 -13.66
N ASN A 166 -16.11 22.09 -12.83
CA ASN A 166 -15.76 23.43 -13.30
C ASN A 166 -14.44 23.44 -14.08
N LYS A 167 -13.44 22.72 -13.59
CA LYS A 167 -12.12 22.62 -14.21
C LYS A 167 -12.15 21.96 -15.60
N PHE A 168 -12.89 20.87 -15.73
CA PHE A 168 -13.00 20.09 -16.96
C PHE A 168 -14.18 20.52 -17.84
N LYS A 169 -15.00 21.48 -17.37
CA LYS A 169 -16.20 22.00 -18.06
C LYS A 169 -17.19 20.88 -18.44
N ILE A 170 -17.44 19.97 -17.52
CA ILE A 170 -18.40 18.87 -17.66
C ILE A 170 -19.43 18.91 -16.53
N VAL A 171 -20.58 18.28 -16.77
CA VAL A 171 -21.61 18.04 -15.77
C VAL A 171 -21.74 16.54 -15.54
N ILE A 172 -21.49 16.10 -14.32
CA ILE A 172 -21.55 14.68 -13.96
C ILE A 172 -22.90 14.40 -13.28
N PRO A 173 -23.70 13.46 -13.79
CA PRO A 173 -24.97 13.05 -13.16
C PRO A 173 -24.78 12.63 -11.70
N LYS A 174 -25.72 12.98 -10.81
CA LYS A 174 -25.67 12.67 -9.38
C LYS A 174 -25.36 11.19 -9.10
N LYS A 175 -25.98 10.27 -9.88
CA LYS A 175 -25.74 8.81 -9.76
C LYS A 175 -24.27 8.45 -9.99
N ILE A 176 -23.62 9.08 -10.96
CA ILE A 176 -22.21 8.82 -11.29
C ILE A 176 -21.31 9.44 -10.23
N LYS A 177 -21.61 10.65 -9.73
CA LYS A 177 -20.86 11.25 -8.60
C LYS A 177 -20.85 10.34 -7.38
N ASN A 178 -22.02 9.82 -7.00
CA ASN A 178 -22.15 8.90 -5.86
C ASN A 178 -21.34 7.61 -6.09
N LEU A 179 -21.36 7.07 -7.32
CA LEU A 179 -20.59 5.88 -7.68
C LEU A 179 -19.09 6.15 -7.55
N VAL A 180 -18.61 7.28 -8.10
CA VAL A 180 -17.18 7.65 -8.04
C VAL A 180 -16.73 7.85 -6.58
N CYS A 181 -17.51 8.55 -5.75
CA CYS A 181 -17.19 8.72 -4.33
C CYS A 181 -17.10 7.38 -3.60
N LYS A 182 -18.08 6.50 -3.80
CA LYS A 182 -18.14 5.19 -3.17
C LYS A 182 -16.95 4.30 -3.57
N GLU A 183 -16.69 4.19 -4.87
CA GLU A 183 -15.64 3.30 -5.39
C GLU A 183 -14.23 3.79 -5.02
N CYS A 184 -14.01 5.11 -5.00
CA CYS A 184 -12.72 5.72 -4.69
C CYS A 184 -12.45 5.92 -3.19
N GLY A 185 -13.44 5.69 -2.30
CA GLY A 185 -13.27 5.67 -0.84
C GLY A 185 -12.66 6.94 -0.21
N GLY A 186 -12.87 8.12 -0.81
CA GLY A 186 -12.30 9.37 -0.31
C GLY A 186 -10.90 9.71 -0.86
N ASN A 187 -10.33 8.86 -1.71
CA ASN A 187 -9.05 9.15 -2.33
C ASN A 187 -9.21 10.12 -3.51
N LEU A 188 -8.78 11.37 -3.32
CA LEU A 188 -8.94 12.43 -4.32
C LEU A 188 -8.16 12.19 -5.62
N TRP A 189 -7.08 11.43 -5.57
CA TRP A 189 -6.28 11.10 -6.75
C TRP A 189 -7.04 10.18 -7.70
N PHE A 190 -7.77 9.20 -7.16
CA PHE A 190 -8.66 8.34 -7.96
C PHE A 190 -9.90 9.07 -8.43
N ILE A 191 -10.53 9.90 -7.57
CA ILE A 191 -11.67 10.75 -7.98
C ILE A 191 -11.29 11.65 -9.16
N LYS A 192 -10.13 12.30 -9.09
CA LYS A 192 -9.62 13.14 -10.18
C LYS A 192 -9.43 12.35 -11.47
N GLU A 193 -8.91 11.13 -11.38
CA GLU A 193 -8.69 10.29 -12.56
C GLU A 193 -10.01 9.84 -13.17
N ALA A 194 -10.96 9.38 -12.37
CA ALA A 194 -12.29 9.00 -12.83
C ALA A 194 -12.99 10.15 -13.59
N VAL A 195 -12.93 11.37 -13.04
CA VAL A 195 -13.51 12.56 -13.68
C VAL A 195 -12.75 12.95 -14.96
N ARG A 196 -11.43 12.83 -14.95
CA ARG A 196 -10.60 13.10 -16.16
C ARG A 196 -10.94 12.15 -17.28
N TYR A 197 -11.13 10.87 -16.99
CA TYR A 197 -11.53 9.87 -17.97
C TYR A 197 -12.91 10.17 -18.53
N LEU A 198 -13.91 10.46 -17.68
CA LEU A 198 -15.23 10.87 -18.10
C LEU A 198 -15.22 12.10 -19.01
N ALA A 199 -14.40 13.10 -18.67
CA ALA A 199 -14.28 14.32 -19.49
C ALA A 199 -13.69 14.06 -20.90
N LYS A 200 -12.88 13.02 -21.05
CA LYS A 200 -12.25 12.66 -22.33
C LYS A 200 -13.11 11.74 -23.18
N THR A 201 -13.78 10.77 -22.56
CA THR A 201 -14.38 9.64 -23.29
C THR A 201 -15.91 9.63 -23.21
N ASN A 202 -16.49 10.30 -22.24
CA ASN A 202 -17.90 10.20 -21.88
C ASN A 202 -18.37 8.74 -21.60
N ASP A 203 -17.43 7.81 -21.36
CA ASP A 203 -17.71 6.40 -21.10
C ASP A 203 -17.79 6.13 -19.59
N VAL A 204 -19.01 5.81 -19.14
CA VAL A 204 -19.28 5.49 -17.73
C VAL A 204 -18.79 4.09 -17.36
N LYS A 205 -18.78 3.13 -18.29
CA LYS A 205 -18.43 1.75 -18.01
C LYS A 205 -16.94 1.56 -17.75
N GLY A 206 -16.09 2.29 -18.46
CA GLY A 206 -14.64 2.19 -18.37
C GLY A 206 -14.00 3.03 -17.26
N ILE A 207 -14.78 3.75 -16.42
CA ILE A 207 -14.25 4.71 -15.44
C ILE A 207 -13.18 4.10 -14.53
N PHE A 208 -13.34 2.85 -14.12
CA PHE A 208 -12.47 2.20 -13.13
C PHE A 208 -11.55 1.12 -13.71
N ASP A 209 -11.67 0.83 -15.00
CA ASP A 209 -10.92 -0.28 -15.65
C ASP A 209 -9.91 0.19 -16.71
N HIS A 210 -9.76 1.50 -16.93
CA HIS A 210 -8.82 2.02 -17.92
C HIS A 210 -7.36 2.02 -17.42
N GLN A 211 -6.44 2.12 -18.35
CA GLN A 211 -5.00 1.95 -18.11
C GLN A 211 -4.45 2.88 -17.02
N GLU A 212 -4.80 4.17 -17.07
CA GLU A 212 -4.31 5.16 -16.12
C GLU A 212 -4.84 4.94 -14.69
N MET A 213 -6.07 4.42 -14.54
CA MET A 213 -6.62 4.03 -13.25
C MET A 213 -5.88 2.82 -12.69
N ASN A 214 -5.68 1.80 -13.52
CA ASN A 214 -4.93 0.60 -13.11
C ASN A 214 -3.48 0.94 -12.73
N PHE A 215 -2.83 1.85 -13.44
CA PHE A 215 -1.50 2.33 -13.09
C PHE A 215 -1.49 2.98 -11.69
N ARG A 216 -2.47 3.83 -11.36
CA ARG A 216 -2.56 4.48 -10.06
C ARG A 216 -2.82 3.50 -8.93
N LEU A 217 -3.69 2.52 -9.17
CA LEU A 217 -3.96 1.44 -8.21
C LEU A 217 -2.71 0.61 -7.95
N LYS A 218 -1.95 0.33 -9.03
CA LYS A 218 -0.66 -0.35 -8.90
C LYS A 218 0.33 0.47 -8.05
N VAL A 219 0.44 1.77 -8.29
CA VAL A 219 1.33 2.64 -7.50
C VAL A 219 0.96 2.59 -6.02
N VAL A 220 -0.33 2.72 -5.68
CA VAL A 220 -0.78 2.67 -4.28
C VAL A 220 -0.52 1.29 -3.65
N HIS A 221 -0.74 0.22 -4.40
CA HIS A 221 -0.46 -1.14 -3.92
C HIS A 221 1.04 -1.39 -3.75
N ASP A 222 1.88 -0.94 -4.70
CA ASP A 222 3.34 -1.11 -4.64
C ASP A 222 3.96 -0.29 -3.48
N GLU A 223 3.29 0.79 -3.07
CA GLU A 223 3.69 1.61 -1.93
C GLU A 223 3.44 0.97 -0.56
N LEU A 224 2.61 -0.06 -0.48
CA LEU A 224 2.39 -0.83 0.75
C LEU A 224 3.63 -1.63 1.14
N GLU A 225 3.88 -1.73 2.43
CA GLU A 225 4.85 -2.68 2.97
C GLU A 225 4.38 -4.13 2.71
N ASP A 226 5.31 -5.08 2.68
CA ASP A 226 4.94 -6.48 2.37
C ASP A 226 3.91 -7.04 3.37
N ARG A 227 4.05 -6.72 4.67
CA ARG A 227 3.04 -7.09 5.68
C ARG A 227 1.68 -6.43 5.43
N GLU A 228 1.66 -5.19 4.95
CA GLU A 228 0.43 -4.50 4.59
C GLU A 228 -0.25 -5.14 3.37
N LYS A 229 0.53 -5.57 2.37
CA LYS A 229 0.03 -6.31 1.21
C LYS A 229 -0.61 -7.63 1.62
N ASP A 230 0.08 -8.41 2.47
CA ASP A 230 -0.42 -9.69 2.97
C ASP A 230 -1.76 -9.51 3.73
N VAL A 231 -1.85 -8.49 4.59
CA VAL A 231 -3.08 -8.17 5.32
C VAL A 231 -4.18 -7.67 4.40
N ALA A 232 -3.85 -6.82 3.42
CA ALA A 232 -4.82 -6.36 2.42
C ALA A 232 -5.42 -7.54 1.64
N GLU A 233 -4.59 -8.51 1.24
CA GLU A 233 -5.06 -9.74 0.57
C GLU A 233 -5.96 -10.57 1.48
N LYS A 234 -5.62 -10.76 2.75
CA LYS A 234 -6.45 -11.47 3.73
C LYS A 234 -7.80 -10.80 3.90
N ILE A 235 -7.83 -9.47 4.08
CA ILE A 235 -9.08 -8.70 4.23
C ILE A 235 -9.99 -8.89 3.01
N VAL A 236 -9.42 -8.80 1.82
CA VAL A 236 -10.17 -8.91 0.56
C VAL A 236 -10.69 -10.33 0.33
N ASN A 237 -9.96 -11.35 0.80
CA ASN A 237 -10.38 -12.75 0.75
C ASN A 237 -11.39 -13.11 1.85
N GLY A 238 -11.68 -12.20 2.78
CA GLY A 238 -12.66 -12.41 3.86
C GLY A 238 -12.09 -13.22 5.03
N ASP A 239 -10.78 -13.29 5.20
CA ASP A 239 -10.14 -13.95 6.33
C ASP A 239 -10.50 -13.23 7.63
N GLN A 240 -10.76 -14.01 8.68
CA GLN A 240 -11.17 -13.49 10.00
C GLN A 240 -10.08 -13.63 11.06
N PHE A 241 -9.01 -14.35 10.77
CA PHE A 241 -7.94 -14.62 11.72
C PHE A 241 -6.70 -13.83 11.37
N PHE A 242 -6.28 -12.96 12.29
CA PHE A 242 -5.09 -12.12 12.17
C PHE A 242 -4.20 -12.32 13.39
N THR A 243 -2.90 -12.30 13.20
CA THR A 243 -1.92 -12.22 14.31
C THR A 243 -1.93 -10.83 14.94
N ASP A 244 -1.31 -10.65 16.11
CA ASP A 244 -1.24 -9.35 16.78
C ASP A 244 -0.58 -8.27 15.90
N GLU A 245 0.46 -8.62 15.15
CA GLU A 245 1.09 -7.72 14.20
C GLU A 245 0.16 -7.34 13.04
N GLU A 246 -0.60 -8.30 12.52
CA GLU A 246 -1.58 -8.07 11.46
C GLU A 246 -2.78 -7.24 11.94
N ILE A 247 -3.18 -7.38 13.20
CA ILE A 247 -4.23 -6.55 13.81
C ILE A 247 -3.82 -5.08 13.79
N ALA A 248 -2.55 -4.76 14.07
CA ALA A 248 -2.06 -3.38 13.99
C ALA A 248 -2.21 -2.81 12.57
N VAL A 249 -2.00 -3.62 11.52
CA VAL A 249 -2.23 -3.21 10.13
C VAL A 249 -3.72 -3.05 9.83
N VAL A 250 -4.55 -3.99 10.28
CA VAL A 250 -6.02 -3.91 10.12
C VAL A 250 -6.57 -2.62 10.73
N ASP A 251 -6.12 -2.27 11.93
CA ASP A 251 -6.57 -1.06 12.64
C ASP A 251 -6.08 0.22 11.93
N TYR A 252 -4.86 0.21 11.42
CA TYR A 252 -4.37 1.30 10.57
C TYR A 252 -5.21 1.46 9.30
N PHE A 253 -5.50 0.38 8.59
CA PHE A 253 -6.33 0.42 7.39
C PHE A 253 -7.74 0.93 7.67
N LYS A 254 -8.36 0.53 8.78
CA LYS A 254 -9.66 1.07 9.21
C LYS A 254 -9.56 2.57 9.48
N LYS A 255 -8.55 3.00 10.23
CA LYS A 255 -8.32 4.40 10.58
C LYS A 255 -8.12 5.29 9.35
N MET A 256 -7.39 4.77 8.35
CA MET A 256 -7.08 5.48 7.11
C MET A 256 -8.14 5.28 6.02
N ASN A 257 -9.19 4.51 6.29
CA ASN A 257 -10.17 4.09 5.28
C ASN A 257 -9.51 3.53 4.01
N PHE A 258 -8.46 2.71 4.21
CA PHE A 258 -7.61 2.24 3.12
C PHE A 258 -8.27 1.14 2.28
N THR A 259 -9.24 0.41 2.85
CA THR A 259 -9.99 -0.65 2.15
C THR A 259 -11.19 -0.07 1.42
N PHE A 260 -11.04 0.33 0.17
CA PHE A 260 -12.11 0.86 -0.67
C PHE A 260 -12.34 -0.01 -1.93
N PRO A 261 -13.56 0.01 -2.50
CA PRO A 261 -13.99 -1.00 -3.47
C PRO A 261 -13.08 -1.16 -4.69
N ILE A 262 -12.59 -0.07 -5.28
CA ILE A 262 -11.73 -0.13 -6.48
C ILE A 262 -10.35 -0.76 -6.17
N LEU A 263 -9.77 -0.48 -4.99
CA LEU A 263 -8.51 -1.08 -4.56
C LEU A 263 -8.71 -2.56 -4.25
N ASN A 264 -9.79 -2.91 -3.55
CA ASN A 264 -10.11 -4.31 -3.26
C ASN A 264 -10.25 -5.13 -4.55
N LYS A 265 -10.98 -4.61 -5.55
CA LYS A 265 -11.09 -5.25 -6.88
C LYS A 265 -9.72 -5.39 -7.56
N PHE A 266 -8.86 -4.39 -7.42
CA PHE A 266 -7.51 -4.45 -7.96
C PHE A 266 -6.68 -5.52 -7.29
N ILE A 267 -6.68 -5.60 -5.95
CA ILE A 267 -5.98 -6.64 -5.18
C ILE A 267 -6.48 -8.03 -5.60
N ILE A 268 -7.81 -8.25 -5.66
CA ILE A 268 -8.39 -9.51 -6.17
C ILE A 268 -7.85 -9.85 -7.56
N LYS A 269 -7.79 -8.88 -8.47
CA LYS A 269 -7.24 -9.10 -9.81
C LYS A 269 -5.75 -9.41 -9.82
N GLN A 270 -4.98 -8.85 -8.88
CA GLN A 270 -3.55 -9.15 -8.74
C GLN A 270 -3.32 -10.54 -8.14
N THR A 271 -4.08 -10.90 -7.11
CA THR A 271 -4.05 -12.23 -6.49
C THR A 271 -4.69 -13.29 -7.38
N ALA A 272 -5.73 -12.93 -8.13
CA ALA A 272 -6.37 -13.76 -9.15
C ALA A 272 -5.65 -13.76 -10.51
N LYS A 273 -4.55 -13.06 -10.68
CA LYS A 273 -3.58 -13.43 -11.71
C LYS A 273 -3.13 -14.83 -11.38
N GLU A 274 -3.90 -15.78 -11.93
CA GLU A 274 -3.65 -17.20 -11.84
C GLU A 274 -2.17 -17.38 -12.07
N THR A 275 -1.46 -17.69 -10.99
CA THR A 275 -0.11 -18.17 -11.11
C THR A 275 -0.27 -19.46 -11.90
N SER A 276 -0.22 -19.33 -13.22
CA SER A 276 -0.49 -20.44 -14.11
C SER A 276 0.74 -21.34 -14.13
N ILE A 277 0.53 -22.59 -13.74
CA ILE A 277 1.54 -23.62 -13.92
C ILE A 277 1.24 -24.35 -15.24
N ALA A 278 2.25 -24.53 -16.07
CA ALA A 278 2.11 -25.18 -17.37
C ALA A 278 3.36 -25.98 -17.72
N ILE A 279 3.25 -26.81 -18.75
CA ILE A 279 4.40 -27.47 -19.40
C ILE A 279 4.65 -26.72 -20.71
N ASN A 280 5.87 -26.24 -20.91
CA ASN A 280 6.25 -25.58 -22.15
C ASN A 280 6.58 -26.60 -23.27
N LYS A 281 6.83 -26.10 -24.49
CA LYS A 281 7.15 -26.92 -25.68
C LYS A 281 8.36 -27.84 -25.48
N ASN A 282 9.24 -27.51 -24.55
CA ASN A 282 10.44 -28.30 -24.20
C ASN A 282 10.20 -29.25 -23.03
N ASN A 283 8.95 -29.56 -22.71
CA ASN A 283 8.53 -30.42 -21.61
C ASN A 283 9.05 -30.00 -20.23
N ARG A 284 9.25 -28.67 -20.02
CA ARG A 284 9.65 -28.09 -18.73
C ARG A 284 8.48 -27.44 -18.03
N ILE A 285 8.44 -27.59 -16.71
CA ILE A 285 7.43 -26.96 -15.87
C ILE A 285 7.73 -25.47 -15.77
N THR A 286 6.72 -24.65 -16.06
CA THR A 286 6.79 -23.21 -15.98
C THR A 286 5.70 -22.67 -15.06
N ILE A 287 6.01 -21.61 -14.34
CA ILE A 287 5.05 -20.79 -13.57
C ILE A 287 5.13 -19.39 -14.15
N ASN A 288 4.01 -18.87 -14.64
CA ASN A 288 3.94 -17.58 -15.34
C ASN A 288 5.00 -17.43 -16.45
N SER A 289 5.21 -18.53 -17.24
CA SER A 289 6.22 -18.65 -18.31
C SER A 289 7.69 -18.72 -17.82
N ILE A 290 7.97 -18.64 -16.52
CA ILE A 290 9.31 -18.80 -15.95
C ILE A 290 9.57 -20.29 -15.71
N ILE A 291 10.71 -20.79 -16.19
CA ILE A 291 11.09 -22.21 -16.00
C ILE A 291 11.45 -22.46 -14.54
N VAL A 292 10.70 -23.36 -13.89
CA VAL A 292 10.90 -23.74 -12.47
C VAL A 292 11.25 -25.22 -12.31
N ASP A 293 11.58 -25.90 -13.37
CA ASP A 293 11.82 -27.37 -13.42
C ASP A 293 12.85 -27.82 -12.39
N LEU A 294 13.94 -27.06 -12.20
CA LEU A 294 15.00 -27.37 -11.25
C LEU A 294 14.60 -27.20 -9.77
N TYR A 295 13.52 -26.49 -9.51
CA TYR A 295 13.00 -26.32 -8.16
C TYR A 295 12.35 -27.60 -7.62
N PHE A 296 11.93 -28.50 -8.50
CA PHE A 296 11.27 -29.76 -8.17
C PHE A 296 12.21 -30.95 -8.30
N SER A 297 12.11 -31.91 -7.38
CA SER A 297 12.77 -33.19 -7.49
C SER A 297 12.28 -34.01 -8.72
N LYS A 298 12.99 -35.05 -9.10
CA LYS A 298 12.59 -35.91 -10.23
C LYS A 298 11.17 -36.47 -10.05
N LYS A 299 10.82 -36.90 -8.84
CA LYS A 299 9.49 -37.45 -8.50
C LYS A 299 8.40 -36.36 -8.53
N GLU A 300 8.69 -35.19 -8.01
CA GLU A 300 7.74 -34.05 -8.03
C GLU A 300 7.47 -33.57 -9.47
N ARG A 301 8.50 -33.52 -10.32
CA ARG A 301 8.33 -33.21 -11.75
C ARG A 301 7.47 -34.26 -12.47
N ALA A 302 7.66 -35.55 -12.17
CA ALA A 302 6.85 -36.60 -12.76
C ALA A 302 5.37 -36.46 -12.39
N ALA A 303 5.08 -36.26 -11.11
CA ALA A 303 3.71 -36.02 -10.64
C ALA A 303 3.07 -34.76 -11.27
N LEU A 304 3.80 -33.63 -11.29
CA LEU A 304 3.30 -32.38 -11.87
C LEU A 304 3.07 -32.50 -13.37
N ARG A 305 3.97 -33.16 -14.11
CA ARG A 305 3.78 -33.41 -15.54
C ARG A 305 2.57 -34.30 -15.78
N HIS A 306 2.36 -35.30 -14.94
CA HIS A 306 1.18 -36.16 -15.03
C HIS A 306 -0.11 -35.34 -14.81
N PHE A 307 -0.20 -34.54 -13.75
CA PHE A 307 -1.34 -33.67 -13.52
C PHE A 307 -1.59 -32.68 -14.68
N LEU A 308 -0.53 -32.05 -15.19
CA LEU A 308 -0.63 -31.03 -16.22
C LEU A 308 -0.94 -31.58 -17.61
N SER A 309 -0.55 -32.84 -17.89
CA SER A 309 -0.82 -33.52 -19.18
C SER A 309 -2.26 -34.04 -19.28
N GLN A 310 -2.92 -34.29 -18.15
CA GLN A 310 -4.29 -34.80 -18.14
C GLN A 310 -5.29 -33.72 -18.55
N LYS A 311 -6.18 -34.08 -19.48
CA LYS A 311 -7.34 -33.27 -19.84
C LYS A 311 -8.51 -33.47 -18.86
N ILE A 312 -8.41 -34.48 -18.01
CA ILE A 312 -9.46 -34.95 -17.10
C ILE A 312 -9.20 -34.37 -15.71
N GLU A 313 -10.26 -34.03 -15.05
CA GLU A 313 -10.28 -33.28 -13.80
C GLU A 313 -9.83 -34.07 -12.56
N ILE A 314 -9.98 -35.41 -12.55
CA ILE A 314 -9.63 -36.27 -11.40
C ILE A 314 -8.63 -37.35 -11.86
N VAL A 315 -7.49 -37.40 -11.21
CA VAL A 315 -6.46 -38.40 -11.41
C VAL A 315 -6.51 -39.38 -10.25
N SER A 316 -6.55 -40.69 -10.55
CA SER A 316 -6.63 -41.70 -9.51
C SER A 316 -5.34 -41.77 -8.66
N ARG A 317 -5.46 -42.31 -7.44
CA ARG A 317 -4.30 -42.50 -6.55
C ARG A 317 -3.25 -43.39 -7.18
N GLU A 318 -3.69 -44.41 -7.88
CA GLU A 318 -2.82 -45.38 -8.55
C GLU A 318 -2.03 -44.77 -9.71
N GLU A 319 -2.67 -43.95 -10.55
CA GLU A 319 -2.02 -43.27 -11.67
C GLU A 319 -0.94 -42.30 -11.18
N ILE A 320 -1.23 -41.51 -10.14
CA ILE A 320 -0.22 -40.63 -9.53
C ILE A 320 0.92 -41.44 -8.92
N ALA A 321 0.61 -42.51 -8.16
CA ALA A 321 1.62 -43.33 -7.56
C ALA A 321 2.53 -43.98 -8.62
N LYS A 322 1.97 -44.51 -9.72
CA LYS A 322 2.73 -45.00 -10.85
C LYS A 322 3.63 -43.95 -11.46
N SER A 323 3.15 -42.73 -11.61
CA SER A 323 3.97 -41.62 -12.15
C SER A 323 5.16 -41.25 -11.24
N ILE A 324 5.05 -41.46 -9.93
CA ILE A 324 6.06 -41.10 -8.92
C ILE A 324 7.08 -42.22 -8.71
N TRP A 325 6.62 -43.46 -8.60
CA TRP A 325 7.42 -44.61 -8.19
C TRP A 325 7.65 -45.66 -9.30
N GLY A 326 6.91 -45.57 -10.41
CA GLY A 326 6.93 -46.56 -11.47
C GLY A 326 5.96 -47.73 -11.22
N GLU A 327 5.75 -48.59 -12.24
CA GLU A 327 4.73 -49.64 -12.21
C GLU A 327 5.03 -50.79 -11.22
N ASN A 328 6.32 -51.07 -10.97
CA ASN A 328 6.76 -52.24 -10.18
C ASN A 328 7.09 -51.90 -8.72
N ASN A 329 6.85 -50.70 -8.24
CA ASN A 329 7.16 -50.29 -6.87
C ASN A 329 5.92 -50.30 -5.99
N SER A 330 5.97 -51.00 -4.86
CA SER A 330 4.96 -50.94 -3.82
C SER A 330 4.98 -49.55 -3.15
N TYR A 331 3.83 -48.94 -2.94
CA TYR A 331 3.65 -47.73 -2.17
C TYR A 331 2.55 -47.91 -1.14
N THR A 332 2.56 -47.10 -0.11
CA THR A 332 1.47 -47.02 0.85
C THR A 332 0.66 -45.75 0.62
N ASP A 333 -0.65 -45.80 0.90
CA ASP A 333 -1.51 -44.61 0.83
C ASP A 333 -0.98 -43.45 1.68
N TRP A 334 -0.44 -43.77 2.84
CA TRP A 334 0.21 -42.81 3.71
C TRP A 334 1.41 -42.12 3.03
N ALA A 335 2.27 -42.86 2.35
CA ALA A 335 3.42 -42.30 1.64
C ALA A 335 2.98 -41.35 0.51
N LEU A 336 1.92 -41.74 -0.22
CA LEU A 336 1.34 -40.89 -1.26
C LEU A 336 0.75 -39.59 -0.67
N ASP A 337 0.01 -39.66 0.41
CA ASP A 337 -0.58 -38.49 1.07
C ASP A 337 0.51 -37.53 1.60
N GLN A 338 1.57 -38.05 2.20
CA GLN A 338 2.72 -37.26 2.63
C GLN A 338 3.46 -36.59 1.45
N PHE A 339 3.58 -37.31 0.33
CA PHE A 339 4.17 -36.74 -0.88
C PHE A 339 3.31 -35.58 -1.43
N ILE A 340 2.02 -35.80 -1.57
CA ILE A 340 1.08 -34.77 -2.06
C ILE A 340 1.04 -33.55 -1.12
N LYS A 341 1.07 -33.77 0.21
CA LYS A 341 1.15 -32.69 1.18
C LYS A 341 2.41 -31.83 0.95
N ARG A 342 3.58 -32.45 0.86
CA ARG A 342 4.84 -31.74 0.59
C ARG A 342 4.83 -31.01 -0.75
N LEU A 343 4.23 -31.61 -1.77
CA LEU A 343 4.09 -30.98 -3.09
C LEU A 343 3.19 -29.73 -3.02
N ARG A 344 2.05 -29.80 -2.32
CA ARG A 344 1.18 -28.65 -2.06
C ARG A 344 1.89 -27.51 -1.34
N ASP A 345 2.63 -27.83 -0.26
CA ASP A 345 3.39 -26.85 0.50
C ASP A 345 4.44 -26.15 -0.37
N LYS A 346 5.05 -26.90 -1.28
CA LYS A 346 6.05 -26.36 -2.21
C LYS A 346 5.43 -25.48 -3.29
N LEU A 347 4.28 -25.88 -3.84
CA LEU A 347 3.52 -25.09 -4.81
C LEU A 347 3.00 -23.79 -4.17
N LYS A 348 2.54 -23.84 -2.90
CA LYS A 348 2.15 -22.66 -2.12
C LYS A 348 3.31 -21.68 -1.96
N LYS A 349 4.53 -22.14 -1.66
CA LYS A 349 5.73 -21.27 -1.58
C LYS A 349 6.09 -20.60 -2.90
N LEU A 350 5.61 -21.12 -4.03
CA LEU A 350 5.78 -20.55 -5.36
C LEU A 350 4.60 -19.65 -5.78
N GLY A 351 3.70 -19.31 -4.84
CA GLY A 351 2.57 -18.42 -5.08
C GLY A 351 1.39 -19.08 -5.80
N LEU A 352 1.33 -20.40 -5.88
CA LEU A 352 0.20 -21.13 -6.46
C LEU A 352 -0.90 -21.32 -5.42
N LYS A 353 -2.17 -21.38 -5.86
CA LYS A 353 -3.32 -21.57 -4.98
C LYS A 353 -3.19 -22.84 -4.12
N VAL A 354 -3.57 -22.75 -2.85
CA VAL A 354 -3.51 -23.87 -1.90
C VAL A 354 -4.36 -25.06 -2.36
N ASP A 355 -5.43 -24.79 -3.10
CA ASP A 355 -6.39 -25.76 -3.61
C ASP A 355 -6.12 -26.24 -5.05
N LEU A 356 -4.92 -25.93 -5.58
CA LEU A 356 -4.50 -26.39 -6.91
C LEU A 356 -4.56 -27.92 -7.04
N ILE A 357 -4.19 -28.67 -5.98
CA ILE A 357 -4.35 -30.11 -5.89
C ILE A 357 -5.34 -30.41 -4.76
N LYS A 358 -6.58 -30.80 -5.08
CA LYS A 358 -7.60 -31.20 -4.09
C LYS A 358 -7.68 -32.71 -3.97
N THR A 359 -7.83 -33.22 -2.75
CA THR A 359 -8.17 -34.63 -2.53
C THR A 359 -9.66 -34.84 -2.72
N VAL A 360 -10.03 -35.74 -3.60
CA VAL A 360 -11.42 -36.18 -3.80
C VAL A 360 -11.57 -37.54 -3.12
N LYS A 361 -12.37 -37.58 -2.04
CA LYS A 361 -12.55 -38.79 -1.23
C LYS A 361 -12.93 -40.00 -2.11
N ASN A 362 -12.19 -41.08 -1.93
CA ASN A 362 -12.34 -42.38 -2.63
C ASN A 362 -12.17 -42.32 -4.17
N LYS A 363 -11.69 -41.21 -4.76
CA LYS A 363 -11.51 -41.09 -6.21
C LYS A 363 -10.08 -40.73 -6.61
N GLY A 364 -9.36 -39.96 -5.80
CA GLY A 364 -8.01 -39.51 -6.13
C GLY A 364 -7.76 -38.03 -5.89
N PHE A 365 -7.12 -37.37 -6.85
CA PHE A 365 -6.76 -35.95 -6.75
C PHE A 365 -7.31 -35.18 -7.94
N PHE A 366 -7.90 -34.03 -7.64
CA PHE A 366 -8.35 -33.06 -8.62
C PHE A 366 -7.28 -31.98 -8.79
N PHE A 367 -6.89 -31.70 -10.04
CA PHE A 367 -5.95 -30.63 -10.35
C PHE A 367 -6.69 -29.45 -10.96
N ASN A 368 -6.82 -28.40 -10.19
CA ASN A 368 -7.54 -27.16 -10.57
C ASN A 368 -6.60 -26.25 -11.37
N LYS A 369 -6.70 -26.30 -12.71
CA LYS A 369 -5.86 -25.49 -13.63
C LYS A 369 -6.26 -24.03 -13.61
#